data_9b84d4fd3028c683c54c2a3edf5b52c5
#
_entry.id   9b84d4fd3028c683c54c2a3edf5b52c5
#
_cell.length_a   1.000
_cell.length_b   1.000
_cell.length_c   1.000
_cell.angle_alpha   90.00
_cell.angle_beta   90.00
_cell.angle_gamma   90.00
#
_symmetry.space_group_name_H-M   'P 1'
#
loop_
_entity.id
_entity.type
_entity.pdbx_description
1 polymer ?
#
loop_
_entity_poly.entity_id
_entity_poly.type
_entity_poly.pdbx_seq_one_letter_code
_entity_poly.pdbx_strand_id
1 'polypeptide(L)'
;MKYEANLKNMSEILSQLSTDKLPLGPTIIGMSEVENRRVLEDLLKQPALSDRGYEIVHYEGPDRRGVDCAFFYNPKFFHLTASKLAPYIYENNDTTYKTRGFLIASGTLAGEKVHFIVNHWPSRAAASPARERAGEQVRALKDSLLNEDSNAKVIIMGDMNDDPMDKSMAIALGAKRKTQDTKEHDLYNPWWDTLKKGNGTLMYDGKWNLFDQIVFTGNLLGNDRSTLKYYRNEIFRRDYMFQKEGKYKGYPKRTHAGGVWLNGYSDHLPTIIYLIKEIKD
;
A
#
# COMPACT_ATOMS: atom_id res chain seq x y z
N MET A 1 -6.52 -11.02 24.98
CA MET A 1 -5.05 -11.08 25.21
C MET A 1 -4.34 -10.30 24.08
N LYS A 2 -3.01 -10.38 23.88
CA LYS A 2 -2.27 -9.49 22.93
C LYS A 2 -2.81 -9.57 21.49
N TYR A 3 -3.09 -10.77 21.00
CA TYR A 3 -3.64 -11.00 19.66
C TYR A 3 -4.99 -10.27 19.46
N GLU A 4 -5.94 -10.50 20.35
CA GLU A 4 -7.26 -9.85 20.30
C GLU A 4 -7.16 -8.32 20.39
N ALA A 5 -6.27 -7.82 21.25
CA ALA A 5 -6.03 -6.39 21.37
C ALA A 5 -5.47 -5.80 20.07
N ASN A 6 -4.58 -6.52 19.38
CA ASN A 6 -4.04 -6.09 18.10
C ASN A 6 -5.12 -6.07 17.02
N LEU A 7 -5.93 -7.13 16.90
CA LEU A 7 -7.06 -7.17 15.96
C LEU A 7 -8.04 -6.01 16.20
N LYS A 8 -8.37 -5.75 17.47
CA LYS A 8 -9.23 -4.62 17.84
C LYS A 8 -8.63 -3.29 17.40
N ASN A 9 -7.35 -3.04 17.72
CA ASN A 9 -6.66 -1.80 17.37
C ASN A 9 -6.58 -1.60 15.84
N MET A 10 -6.26 -2.66 15.09
CA MET A 10 -6.22 -2.60 13.63
C MET A 10 -7.62 -2.37 13.02
N SER A 11 -8.65 -3.06 13.52
CA SER A 11 -10.02 -2.86 13.06
C SER A 11 -10.53 -1.45 13.34
N GLU A 12 -10.16 -0.85 14.47
CA GLU A 12 -10.47 0.54 14.81
C GLU A 12 -9.90 1.52 13.78
N ILE A 13 -8.63 1.33 13.35
CA ILE A 13 -8.03 2.16 12.30
C ILE A 13 -8.75 1.95 10.96
N LEU A 14 -8.84 0.69 10.51
CA LEU A 14 -9.39 0.37 9.19
C LEU A 14 -10.84 0.83 9.05
N SER A 15 -11.63 0.76 10.12
CA SER A 15 -13.03 1.19 10.10
C SER A 15 -13.24 2.69 9.93
N GLN A 16 -12.21 3.50 10.19
CA GLN A 16 -12.27 4.96 10.08
C GLN A 16 -11.70 5.50 8.76
N LEU A 17 -11.02 4.64 7.96
CA LEU A 17 -10.43 5.09 6.70
C LEU A 17 -11.52 5.56 5.73
N SER A 18 -11.40 6.80 5.23
CA SER A 18 -12.24 7.37 4.16
C SER A 18 -13.76 7.41 4.44
N THR A 19 -14.22 7.15 5.66
CA THR A 19 -15.66 7.02 5.96
C THR A 19 -16.44 8.33 5.86
N ASP A 20 -15.77 9.47 5.86
CA ASP A 20 -16.36 10.78 5.56
C ASP A 20 -16.82 10.92 4.10
N LYS A 21 -16.27 10.11 3.20
CA LYS A 21 -16.60 10.08 1.76
C LYS A 21 -17.26 8.78 1.34
N LEU A 22 -16.83 7.69 1.93
CA LEU A 22 -17.24 6.32 1.58
C LEU A 22 -17.74 5.61 2.85
N PRO A 23 -19.05 5.57 3.12
CA PRO A 23 -19.59 5.00 4.38
C PRO A 23 -19.16 3.56 4.65
N LEU A 24 -18.91 2.77 3.60
CA LEU A 24 -18.42 1.40 3.70
C LEU A 24 -16.88 1.31 3.83
N GLY A 25 -16.19 2.45 3.89
CA GLY A 25 -14.72 2.51 3.91
C GLY A 25 -14.08 2.43 2.52
N PRO A 26 -12.74 2.29 2.45
CA PRO A 26 -12.02 2.19 1.18
C PRO A 26 -12.52 1.01 0.36
N THR A 27 -12.60 1.17 -0.96
CA THR A 27 -12.93 0.06 -1.87
C THR A 27 -11.85 -1.01 -1.84
N ILE A 28 -10.60 -0.59 -1.70
CA ILE A 28 -9.40 -1.44 -1.74
C ILE A 28 -8.50 -1.10 -0.55
N ILE A 29 -7.93 -2.11 0.09
CA ILE A 29 -6.91 -1.97 1.15
C ILE A 29 -5.78 -2.95 0.85
N GLY A 30 -4.59 -2.42 0.55
CA GLY A 30 -3.35 -3.20 0.53
C GLY A 30 -2.70 -3.20 1.91
N MET A 31 -2.18 -4.33 2.33
CA MET A 31 -1.54 -4.50 3.64
C MET A 31 -0.19 -5.20 3.52
N SER A 32 0.72 -4.87 4.42
CA SER A 32 2.03 -5.49 4.59
C SER A 32 2.15 -6.09 5.99
N GLU A 33 3.12 -6.98 6.17
CA GLU A 33 3.42 -7.65 7.46
C GLU A 33 2.27 -8.52 8.00
N VAL A 34 1.52 -9.14 7.11
CA VAL A 34 0.46 -10.08 7.45
C VAL A 34 1.06 -11.46 7.70
N GLU A 35 0.74 -12.08 8.84
CA GLU A 35 1.28 -13.38 9.21
C GLU A 35 0.68 -14.54 8.39
N ASN A 36 -0.63 -14.54 8.16
CA ASN A 36 -1.34 -15.57 7.42
C ASN A 36 -2.78 -15.17 7.12
N ARG A 37 -3.48 -15.99 6.33
CA ARG A 37 -4.89 -15.77 5.97
C ARG A 37 -5.83 -15.75 7.18
N ARG A 38 -5.59 -16.58 8.20
CA ARG A 38 -6.45 -16.63 9.39
C ARG A 38 -6.51 -15.29 10.13
N VAL A 39 -5.36 -14.62 10.26
CA VAL A 39 -5.30 -13.27 10.88
C VAL A 39 -6.20 -12.28 10.15
N LEU A 40 -6.23 -12.34 8.82
CA LEU A 40 -7.09 -11.49 7.99
C LEU A 40 -8.57 -11.79 8.19
N GLU A 41 -8.93 -13.08 8.24
CA GLU A 41 -10.32 -13.52 8.49
C GLU A 41 -10.79 -13.11 9.89
N ASP A 42 -9.94 -13.23 10.91
CA ASP A 42 -10.25 -12.81 12.28
C ASP A 42 -10.33 -11.28 12.40
N LEU A 43 -9.54 -10.54 11.60
CA LEU A 43 -9.65 -9.08 11.52
C LEU A 43 -10.97 -8.64 10.91
N LEU A 44 -11.42 -9.28 9.83
CA LEU A 44 -12.72 -8.95 9.19
C LEU A 44 -13.92 -9.33 10.05
N LYS A 45 -13.78 -10.28 10.99
CA LYS A 45 -14.83 -10.63 11.97
C LYS A 45 -14.95 -9.61 13.11
N GLN A 46 -14.00 -8.68 13.26
CA GLN A 46 -14.10 -7.65 14.29
C GLN A 46 -15.38 -6.80 14.09
N PRO A 47 -16.12 -6.43 15.16
CA PRO A 47 -17.38 -5.69 15.04
C PRO A 47 -17.30 -4.42 14.20
N ALA A 48 -16.13 -3.75 14.17
CA ALA A 48 -15.91 -2.53 13.41
C ALA A 48 -15.83 -2.76 11.88
N LEU A 49 -15.62 -4.00 11.42
CA LEU A 49 -15.40 -4.35 10.01
C LEU A 49 -16.40 -5.38 9.47
N SER A 50 -17.05 -6.17 10.33
CA SER A 50 -17.87 -7.33 9.94
C SER A 50 -18.97 -7.00 8.93
N ASP A 51 -19.53 -5.80 8.99
CA ASP A 51 -20.60 -5.36 8.09
C ASP A 51 -20.12 -4.68 6.80
N ARG A 52 -18.80 -4.56 6.63
CA ARG A 52 -18.22 -3.91 5.44
C ARG A 52 -18.26 -4.77 4.19
N GLY A 53 -18.28 -6.11 4.36
CA GLY A 53 -18.37 -7.07 3.27
C GLY A 53 -17.09 -7.20 2.45
N TYR A 54 -15.91 -6.98 3.06
CA TYR A 54 -14.63 -7.18 2.39
C TYR A 54 -14.36 -8.64 2.09
N GLU A 55 -13.75 -8.86 0.94
CA GLU A 55 -13.15 -10.13 0.54
C GLU A 55 -11.62 -10.03 0.55
N ILE A 56 -10.96 -11.20 0.59
CA ILE A 56 -9.52 -11.32 0.84
C ILE A 56 -8.82 -11.96 -0.37
N VAL A 57 -7.75 -11.33 -0.86
CA VAL A 57 -6.70 -11.96 -1.65
C VAL A 57 -5.43 -12.06 -0.80
N HIS A 58 -4.94 -13.27 -0.61
CA HIS A 58 -3.72 -13.54 0.14
C HIS A 58 -3.06 -14.80 -0.40
N TYR A 59 -1.73 -14.79 -0.45
CA TYR A 59 -0.88 -15.90 -0.79
C TYR A 59 0.25 -16.02 0.23
N GLU A 60 0.48 -17.22 0.73
CA GLU A 60 1.66 -17.51 1.54
C GLU A 60 2.92 -17.35 0.69
N GLY A 61 3.82 -16.52 1.16
CA GLY A 61 5.08 -16.20 0.49
C GLY A 61 6.29 -16.92 1.12
N PRO A 62 7.46 -16.79 0.52
CA PRO A 62 8.68 -17.43 1.00
C PRO A 62 9.45 -16.64 2.06
N ASP A 63 8.91 -15.53 2.59
CA ASP A 63 9.63 -14.67 3.54
C ASP A 63 10.02 -15.44 4.81
N ARG A 64 11.28 -15.27 5.24
CA ARG A 64 11.81 -16.00 6.41
C ARG A 64 11.11 -15.67 7.72
N ARG A 65 10.52 -14.49 7.84
CA ARG A 65 9.78 -14.05 9.03
C ARG A 65 8.32 -14.55 9.00
N GLY A 66 7.88 -15.15 7.88
CA GLY A 66 6.49 -15.56 7.68
C GLY A 66 5.55 -14.38 7.61
N VAL A 67 5.95 -13.30 6.91
CA VAL A 67 5.10 -12.12 6.70
C VAL A 67 4.85 -11.90 5.22
N ASP A 68 3.62 -11.58 4.88
CA ASP A 68 3.12 -11.48 3.52
C ASP A 68 2.50 -10.11 3.23
N CYS A 69 2.17 -9.89 1.96
CA CYS A 69 1.24 -8.86 1.52
C CYS A 69 -0.17 -9.43 1.44
N ALA A 70 -1.17 -8.59 1.71
CA ALA A 70 -2.57 -8.94 1.56
C ALA A 70 -3.37 -7.81 0.90
N PHE A 71 -4.53 -8.17 0.39
CA PHE A 71 -5.40 -7.24 -0.33
C PHE A 71 -6.84 -7.51 0.09
N PHE A 72 -7.50 -6.49 0.65
CA PHE A 72 -8.95 -6.48 0.86
C PHE A 72 -9.62 -5.68 -0.23
N TYR A 73 -10.75 -6.14 -0.69
CA TYR A 73 -11.59 -5.42 -1.63
C TYR A 73 -13.06 -5.56 -1.28
N ASN A 74 -13.84 -4.51 -1.59
CA ASN A 74 -15.28 -4.57 -1.46
C ASN A 74 -15.89 -5.01 -2.81
N PRO A 75 -16.51 -6.20 -2.91
CA PRO A 75 -17.04 -6.74 -4.16
C PRO A 75 -18.22 -5.95 -4.73
N LYS A 76 -18.84 -5.05 -3.95
CA LYS A 76 -19.86 -4.11 -4.46
C LYS A 76 -19.29 -3.09 -5.43
N PHE A 77 -17.99 -2.80 -5.36
CA PHE A 77 -17.34 -1.74 -6.14
C PHE A 77 -16.21 -2.25 -7.01
N PHE A 78 -15.53 -3.31 -6.61
CA PHE A 78 -14.44 -3.91 -7.38
C PHE A 78 -14.74 -5.38 -7.67
N HIS A 79 -14.81 -5.70 -8.96
CA HIS A 79 -14.99 -7.07 -9.42
C HIS A 79 -13.63 -7.69 -9.73
N LEU A 80 -13.15 -8.56 -8.83
CA LEU A 80 -11.89 -9.27 -9.00
C LEU A 80 -12.00 -10.30 -10.13
N THR A 81 -11.09 -10.26 -11.11
CA THR A 81 -11.06 -11.21 -12.23
C THR A 81 -9.88 -12.18 -12.17
N ALA A 82 -8.76 -11.75 -11.60
CA ALA A 82 -7.57 -12.59 -11.43
C ALA A 82 -6.69 -12.07 -10.29
N SER A 83 -5.93 -12.98 -9.68
CA SER A 83 -4.87 -12.60 -8.75
C SER A 83 -3.70 -13.58 -8.82
N LYS A 84 -2.51 -13.12 -8.46
CA LYS A 84 -1.30 -13.95 -8.37
C LYS A 84 -0.26 -13.30 -7.45
N LEU A 85 0.65 -14.12 -6.94
CA LEU A 85 1.87 -13.68 -6.29
C LEU A 85 3.03 -13.82 -7.27
N ALA A 86 3.64 -12.71 -7.69
CA ALA A 86 4.86 -12.72 -8.48
C ALA A 86 6.07 -12.77 -7.53
N PRO A 87 7.05 -13.67 -7.74
CA PRO A 87 8.18 -13.79 -6.86
C PRO A 87 9.13 -12.58 -7.01
N TYR A 88 9.77 -12.20 -5.90
CA TYR A 88 10.96 -11.36 -5.96
C TYR A 88 12.15 -12.22 -6.42
N ILE A 89 12.84 -11.77 -7.47
CA ILE A 89 14.00 -12.46 -8.03
C ILE A 89 15.25 -11.67 -7.65
N TYR A 90 16.11 -12.26 -6.85
CA TYR A 90 17.37 -11.65 -6.45
C TYR A 90 18.41 -11.72 -7.58
N GLU A 91 19.54 -10.99 -7.44
CA GLU A 91 20.62 -11.02 -8.45
C GLU A 91 21.10 -12.46 -8.70
N ASN A 92 21.45 -12.73 -9.95
CA ASN A 92 21.95 -14.03 -10.39
C ASN A 92 21.01 -15.22 -10.11
N ASN A 93 19.70 -14.96 -9.99
CA ASN A 93 18.71 -16.00 -9.61
C ASN A 93 19.05 -16.68 -8.28
N ASP A 94 19.64 -15.97 -7.34
CA ASP A 94 19.91 -16.51 -6.01
C ASP A 94 18.61 -16.89 -5.32
N THR A 95 18.41 -18.20 -5.16
CA THR A 95 17.23 -18.78 -4.51
C THR A 95 17.38 -18.89 -2.99
N THR A 96 18.54 -18.54 -2.45
CA THR A 96 18.81 -18.58 -1.00
C THR A 96 18.22 -17.37 -0.29
N TYR A 97 18.13 -16.23 -0.97
CA TYR A 97 17.49 -15.03 -0.44
C TYR A 97 15.97 -15.12 -0.64
N LYS A 98 15.25 -15.29 0.47
CA LYS A 98 13.79 -15.41 0.48
C LYS A 98 13.17 -14.17 1.12
N THR A 99 12.38 -13.44 0.33
CA THR A 99 11.61 -12.28 0.75
C THR A 99 10.22 -12.30 0.14
N ARG A 100 9.40 -11.32 0.49
CA ARG A 100 8.03 -11.18 -0.02
C ARG A 100 8.04 -10.99 -1.53
N GLY A 101 7.06 -11.58 -2.19
CA GLY A 101 6.76 -11.31 -3.58
C GLY A 101 5.87 -10.08 -3.74
N PHE A 102 5.39 -9.89 -4.96
CA PHE A 102 4.48 -8.81 -5.36
C PHE A 102 3.09 -9.40 -5.56
N LEU A 103 2.12 -8.99 -4.72
CA LEU A 103 0.74 -9.46 -4.83
C LEU A 103 0.01 -8.64 -5.89
N ILE A 104 -0.44 -9.29 -6.96
CA ILE A 104 -1.17 -8.68 -8.06
C ILE A 104 -2.64 -9.07 -7.97
N ALA A 105 -3.53 -8.07 -7.96
CA ALA A 105 -4.97 -8.25 -8.07
C ALA A 105 -5.48 -7.45 -9.28
N SER A 106 -6.19 -8.11 -10.17
CA SER A 106 -6.71 -7.54 -11.41
C SER A 106 -8.22 -7.61 -11.44
N GLY A 107 -8.87 -6.57 -11.92
CA GLY A 107 -10.33 -6.55 -11.94
C GLY A 107 -10.90 -5.31 -12.58
N THR A 108 -12.19 -5.09 -12.34
CA THR A 108 -12.94 -3.95 -12.85
C THR A 108 -13.40 -3.05 -11.71
N LEU A 109 -13.06 -1.77 -11.79
CA LEU A 109 -13.47 -0.71 -10.88
C LEU A 109 -14.21 0.37 -11.66
N ALA A 110 -15.44 0.67 -11.30
CA ALA A 110 -16.29 1.64 -12.00
C ALA A 110 -16.34 1.44 -13.54
N GLY A 111 -16.35 0.17 -13.99
CA GLY A 111 -16.40 -0.22 -15.40
C GLY A 111 -15.06 -0.17 -16.14
N GLU A 112 -13.96 0.09 -15.44
CA GLU A 112 -12.61 0.18 -16.03
C GLU A 112 -11.68 -0.89 -15.48
N LYS A 113 -10.81 -1.43 -16.34
CA LYS A 113 -9.81 -2.43 -15.94
C LYS A 113 -8.72 -1.78 -15.10
N VAL A 114 -8.52 -2.31 -13.91
CA VAL A 114 -7.52 -1.82 -12.97
C VAL A 114 -6.72 -2.99 -12.40
N HIS A 115 -5.41 -2.81 -12.31
CA HIS A 115 -4.50 -3.74 -11.66
C HIS A 115 -3.92 -3.07 -10.42
N PHE A 116 -3.90 -3.81 -9.32
CA PHE A 116 -3.27 -3.42 -8.08
C PHE A 116 -2.05 -4.30 -7.85
N ILE A 117 -0.92 -3.69 -7.46
CA ILE A 117 0.29 -4.41 -7.08
C ILE A 117 0.62 -4.01 -5.64
N VAL A 118 0.44 -4.94 -4.69
CA VAL A 118 0.75 -4.70 -3.28
C VAL A 118 2.17 -5.16 -2.99
N ASN A 119 2.93 -4.32 -2.31
CA ASN A 119 4.36 -4.44 -2.13
C ASN A 119 4.77 -4.38 -0.66
N HIS A 120 5.83 -5.12 -0.32
CA HIS A 120 6.63 -4.90 0.86
C HIS A 120 8.09 -5.18 0.51
N TRP A 121 8.83 -4.16 0.13
CA TRP A 121 10.20 -4.29 -0.37
C TRP A 121 11.20 -4.63 0.75
N PRO A 122 12.41 -5.08 0.42
CA PRO A 122 13.47 -5.31 1.40
C PRO A 122 13.70 -4.07 2.28
N SER A 123 13.80 -4.27 3.59
CA SER A 123 14.01 -3.18 4.53
C SER A 123 15.36 -2.49 4.34
N ARG A 124 15.56 -1.32 4.95
CA ARG A 124 16.86 -0.61 4.93
C ARG A 124 17.99 -1.34 5.68
N ALA A 125 17.70 -2.48 6.32
CA ALA A 125 18.75 -3.41 6.78
C ALA A 125 19.48 -4.09 5.60
N ALA A 126 18.79 -4.26 4.45
CA ALA A 126 19.43 -4.64 3.19
C ALA A 126 20.00 -3.41 2.48
N ALA A 127 21.02 -3.61 1.64
CA ALA A 127 21.60 -2.56 0.82
C ALA A 127 20.57 -2.01 -0.20
N SER A 128 20.74 -0.74 -0.62
CA SER A 128 19.85 -0.05 -1.57
C SER A 128 19.58 -0.83 -2.87
N PRO A 129 20.56 -1.52 -3.49
CA PRO A 129 20.34 -2.30 -4.71
C PRO A 129 19.20 -3.32 -4.61
N ALA A 130 18.93 -3.89 -3.42
CA ALA A 130 17.83 -4.81 -3.24
C ALA A 130 16.47 -4.13 -3.47
N ARG A 131 16.29 -2.88 -3.04
CA ARG A 131 15.07 -2.10 -3.29
C ARG A 131 15.02 -1.54 -4.71
N GLU A 132 16.16 -1.15 -5.28
CA GLU A 132 16.26 -0.78 -6.70
C GLU A 132 15.82 -1.95 -7.58
N ARG A 133 16.28 -3.16 -7.28
CA ARG A 133 15.85 -4.40 -7.94
C ARG A 133 14.35 -4.66 -7.81
N ALA A 134 13.76 -4.42 -6.64
CA ALA A 134 12.30 -4.51 -6.46
C ALA A 134 11.57 -3.52 -7.36
N GLY A 135 12.04 -2.27 -7.42
CA GLY A 135 11.48 -1.23 -8.29
C GLY A 135 11.52 -1.60 -9.77
N GLU A 136 12.64 -2.14 -10.26
CA GLU A 136 12.77 -2.63 -11.64
C GLU A 136 11.78 -3.75 -11.96
N GLN A 137 11.64 -4.73 -11.06
CA GLN A 137 10.72 -5.85 -11.25
C GLN A 137 9.26 -5.40 -11.25
N VAL A 138 8.87 -4.50 -10.33
CA VAL A 138 7.51 -3.94 -10.28
C VAL A 138 7.22 -3.11 -11.52
N ARG A 139 8.21 -2.33 -12.03
CA ARG A 139 8.07 -1.63 -13.31
C ARG A 139 7.85 -2.61 -14.46
N ALA A 140 8.61 -3.69 -14.55
CA ALA A 140 8.44 -4.70 -15.58
C ALA A 140 7.07 -5.39 -15.50
N LEU A 141 6.57 -5.68 -14.28
CA LEU A 141 5.21 -6.20 -14.08
C LEU A 141 4.16 -5.21 -14.57
N LYS A 142 4.27 -3.92 -14.25
CA LYS A 142 3.39 -2.88 -14.76
C LYS A 142 3.42 -2.81 -16.29
N ASP A 143 4.60 -2.84 -16.89
CA ASP A 143 4.77 -2.80 -18.35
C ASP A 143 4.13 -4.02 -19.01
N SER A 144 4.29 -5.21 -18.43
CA SER A 144 3.62 -6.44 -18.91
C SER A 144 2.09 -6.32 -18.89
N LEU A 145 1.52 -5.81 -17.79
CA LEU A 145 0.07 -5.62 -17.68
C LEU A 145 -0.47 -4.61 -18.70
N LEU A 146 0.26 -3.53 -18.97
CA LEU A 146 -0.13 -2.53 -19.96
C LEU A 146 0.10 -3.00 -21.40
N ASN A 147 1.02 -3.94 -21.65
CA ASN A 147 1.17 -4.59 -22.95
C ASN A 147 -0.03 -5.51 -23.28
N GLU A 148 -0.66 -6.11 -22.26
CA GLU A 148 -1.88 -6.89 -22.43
C GLU A 148 -3.11 -6.00 -22.71
N ASP A 149 -3.17 -4.83 -22.06
CA ASP A 149 -4.23 -3.85 -22.23
C ASP A 149 -3.71 -2.44 -21.92
N SER A 150 -3.43 -1.68 -22.97
CA SER A 150 -2.88 -0.32 -22.86
C SER A 150 -3.83 0.69 -22.21
N ASN A 151 -5.14 0.41 -22.16
CA ASN A 151 -6.12 1.27 -21.50
C ASN A 151 -6.27 0.96 -20.00
N ALA A 152 -5.74 -0.16 -19.53
CA ALA A 152 -5.79 -0.53 -18.13
C ALA A 152 -5.06 0.50 -17.26
N LYS A 153 -5.48 0.60 -16.01
CA LYS A 153 -4.83 1.42 -15.00
C LYS A 153 -4.05 0.52 -14.06
N VAL A 154 -2.86 0.95 -13.67
CA VAL A 154 -2.03 0.21 -12.70
C VAL A 154 -1.78 1.08 -11.49
N ILE A 155 -2.10 0.55 -10.31
CA ILE A 155 -1.91 1.18 -9.01
C ILE A 155 -0.96 0.29 -8.20
N ILE A 156 0.17 0.84 -7.79
CA ILE A 156 1.23 0.17 -7.04
C ILE A 156 1.23 0.75 -5.63
N MET A 157 1.03 -0.09 -4.62
CA MET A 157 0.90 0.36 -3.24
C MET A 157 1.69 -0.52 -2.27
N GLY A 158 1.99 0.00 -1.10
CA GLY A 158 2.59 -0.74 0.01
C GLY A 158 3.79 -0.05 0.63
N ASP A 159 4.51 -0.80 1.47
CA ASP A 159 5.75 -0.38 2.11
C ASP A 159 6.93 -0.59 1.16
N MET A 160 7.41 0.49 0.57
CA MET A 160 8.55 0.47 -0.36
C MET A 160 9.90 0.51 0.36
N ASN A 161 9.90 0.70 1.70
CA ASN A 161 11.10 0.87 2.53
C ASN A 161 12.08 1.94 2.04
N ASP A 162 11.64 2.80 1.14
CA ASP A 162 12.38 3.96 0.62
C ASP A 162 11.45 5.16 0.44
N ASP A 163 12.02 6.35 0.46
CA ASP A 163 11.31 7.61 0.26
C ASP A 163 11.02 7.87 -1.23
N PRO A 164 10.05 8.74 -1.59
CA PRO A 164 9.70 9.02 -2.99
C PRO A 164 10.86 9.44 -3.89
N MET A 165 11.90 10.07 -3.33
CA MET A 165 13.07 10.56 -4.06
C MET A 165 14.21 9.56 -4.14
N ASP A 166 14.15 8.42 -3.44
CA ASP A 166 15.20 7.42 -3.46
C ASP A 166 15.28 6.74 -4.83
N LYS A 167 16.47 6.22 -5.16
CA LYS A 167 16.74 5.65 -6.49
C LYS A 167 15.78 4.51 -6.85
N SER A 168 15.38 3.72 -5.87
CA SER A 168 14.43 2.63 -6.08
C SER A 168 13.07 3.12 -6.60
N MET A 169 12.60 4.26 -6.11
CA MET A 169 11.32 4.86 -6.50
C MET A 169 11.45 5.76 -7.74
N ALA A 170 12.41 6.70 -7.70
CA ALA A 170 12.53 7.73 -8.72
C ALA A 170 13.16 7.22 -10.03
N ILE A 171 14.04 6.23 -9.96
CA ILE A 171 14.83 5.73 -11.11
C ILE A 171 14.42 4.29 -11.45
N ALA A 172 14.54 3.36 -10.52
CA ALA A 172 14.31 1.94 -10.77
C ALA A 172 12.84 1.67 -11.10
N LEU A 173 11.91 2.09 -10.25
CA LEU A 173 10.48 2.07 -10.54
C LEU A 173 10.10 3.13 -11.59
N GLY A 174 10.76 4.28 -11.57
CA GLY A 174 10.53 5.37 -12.52
C GLY A 174 9.30 6.21 -12.20
N ALA A 175 8.90 6.31 -10.93
CA ALA A 175 7.75 7.09 -10.49
C ALA A 175 8.08 8.59 -10.46
N LYS A 176 7.38 9.36 -11.29
CA LYS A 176 7.64 10.78 -11.53
C LYS A 176 6.95 11.67 -10.49
N ARG A 177 7.60 12.80 -10.18
CA ARG A 177 7.08 13.79 -9.22
C ARG A 177 6.01 14.70 -9.80
N LYS A 178 6.16 15.10 -11.07
CA LYS A 178 5.34 16.15 -11.68
C LYS A 178 4.32 15.56 -12.65
N THR A 179 3.09 16.00 -12.57
CA THR A 179 2.01 15.55 -13.45
C THR A 179 2.30 15.89 -14.90
N GLN A 180 2.86 17.08 -15.19
CA GLN A 180 3.19 17.52 -16.55
C GLN A 180 4.29 16.69 -17.22
N ASP A 181 5.14 16.02 -16.44
CA ASP A 181 6.23 15.18 -16.95
C ASP A 181 5.79 13.70 -17.06
N THR A 182 4.55 13.37 -16.67
CA THR A 182 4.04 12.01 -16.58
C THR A 182 3.14 11.72 -17.77
N LYS A 183 3.60 10.86 -18.67
CA LYS A 183 2.80 10.34 -19.79
C LYS A 183 1.82 9.28 -19.30
N GLU A 184 0.91 8.86 -20.16
CA GLU A 184 -0.19 7.95 -19.86
C GLU A 184 0.24 6.65 -19.16
N HIS A 185 1.31 6.01 -19.63
CA HIS A 185 1.84 4.75 -19.09
C HIS A 185 3.00 4.93 -18.10
N ASP A 186 3.46 6.15 -17.89
CA ASP A 186 4.43 6.46 -16.83
C ASP A 186 3.76 6.35 -15.45
N LEU A 187 4.57 6.22 -14.42
CA LEU A 187 4.09 6.25 -13.04
C LEU A 187 4.19 7.67 -12.46
N TYR A 188 3.14 8.10 -11.78
CA TYR A 188 3.09 9.32 -10.99
C TYR A 188 3.15 9.00 -9.51
N ASN A 189 3.97 9.76 -8.76
CA ASN A 189 4.11 9.63 -7.32
C ASN A 189 3.63 10.92 -6.62
N PRO A 190 2.45 10.92 -5.99
CA PRO A 190 1.90 12.12 -5.33
C PRO A 190 2.55 12.45 -3.98
N TRP A 191 3.48 11.64 -3.48
CA TRP A 191 3.98 11.73 -2.11
C TRP A 191 5.22 12.61 -1.94
N TRP A 192 5.89 12.99 -3.01
CA TRP A 192 7.10 13.83 -2.97
C TRP A 192 6.91 15.13 -2.17
N ASP A 193 5.85 15.86 -2.48
CA ASP A 193 5.58 17.13 -1.84
C ASP A 193 5.00 16.96 -0.43
N THR A 194 4.35 15.84 -0.16
CA THR A 194 3.90 15.45 1.18
C THR A 194 5.09 15.30 2.12
N LEU A 195 6.12 14.53 1.72
CA LEU A 195 7.33 14.36 2.52
C LEU A 195 8.12 15.68 2.65
N LYS A 196 8.26 16.47 1.57
CA LYS A 196 8.95 17.77 1.61
C LYS A 196 8.30 18.76 2.56
N LYS A 197 6.99 18.66 2.80
CA LYS A 197 6.26 19.43 3.80
C LYS A 197 6.41 18.88 5.22
N GLY A 198 7.29 17.91 5.46
CA GLY A 198 7.55 17.31 6.76
C GLY A 198 6.50 16.28 7.21
N ASN A 199 5.75 15.71 6.28
CA ASN A 199 4.77 14.67 6.56
C ASN A 199 5.25 13.32 6.02
N GLY A 200 5.23 12.30 6.86
CA GLY A 200 5.62 10.93 6.50
C GLY A 200 4.74 9.90 7.17
N THR A 201 5.00 8.65 6.90
CA THR A 201 4.26 7.50 7.44
C THR A 201 4.98 6.84 8.59
N LEU A 202 6.30 6.99 8.67
CA LEU A 202 7.18 6.37 9.67
C LEU A 202 8.15 7.42 10.21
N MET A 203 8.43 7.37 11.52
CA MET A 203 9.50 8.19 12.13
C MET A 203 10.72 7.33 12.49
N TYR A 204 11.88 7.77 12.02
CA TYR A 204 13.16 7.18 12.38
C TYR A 204 14.17 8.30 12.71
N ASP A 205 14.86 8.17 13.83
CA ASP A 205 15.86 9.15 14.33
C ASP A 205 15.36 10.61 14.25
N GLY A 206 14.14 10.84 14.76
CA GLY A 206 13.50 12.17 14.81
C GLY A 206 13.03 12.72 13.45
N LYS A 207 13.12 11.97 12.37
CA LYS A 207 12.74 12.40 11.02
C LYS A 207 11.61 11.56 10.46
N TRP A 208 10.72 12.22 9.74
CA TRP A 208 9.70 11.52 8.96
C TRP A 208 10.29 10.95 7.68
N ASN A 209 9.99 9.68 7.42
CA ASN A 209 10.12 9.01 6.13
C ASN A 209 8.73 8.68 5.59
N LEU A 210 8.60 8.50 4.28
CA LEU A 210 7.35 8.16 3.63
C LEU A 210 7.56 6.89 2.79
N PHE A 211 7.53 5.74 3.47
CA PHE A 211 7.78 4.44 2.86
C PHE A 211 6.51 3.80 2.31
N ASP A 212 5.36 4.11 2.92
CA ASP A 212 4.05 3.62 2.51
C ASP A 212 3.52 4.51 1.41
N GLN A 213 3.60 4.04 0.18
CA GLN A 213 3.30 4.84 -0.99
C GLN A 213 2.25 4.17 -1.86
N ILE A 214 1.45 4.98 -2.55
CA ILE A 214 0.55 4.57 -3.61
C ILE A 214 0.91 5.40 -4.83
N VAL A 215 1.50 4.76 -5.84
CA VAL A 215 1.86 5.37 -7.13
C VAL A 215 1.02 4.73 -8.23
N PHE A 216 0.81 5.42 -9.32
CA PHE A 216 -0.14 4.96 -10.33
C PHE A 216 0.19 5.49 -11.71
N THR A 217 -0.37 4.85 -12.74
CA THR A 217 -0.19 5.22 -14.14
C THR A 217 -0.81 6.57 -14.49
N GLY A 218 -0.17 7.30 -15.39
CA GLY A 218 -0.54 8.66 -15.78
C GLY A 218 -1.92 8.79 -16.43
N ASN A 219 -2.52 7.70 -16.93
CA ASN A 219 -3.90 7.71 -17.42
C ASN A 219 -4.95 7.95 -16.30
N LEU A 220 -4.53 7.90 -15.03
CA LEU A 220 -5.33 8.37 -13.87
C LEU A 220 -5.20 9.88 -13.63
N LEU A 221 -4.35 10.61 -14.36
CA LEU A 221 -4.22 12.07 -14.28
C LEU A 221 -5.17 12.76 -15.26
N GLY A 222 -5.37 14.07 -15.04
CA GLY A 222 -6.18 14.92 -15.91
C GLY A 222 -7.58 15.19 -15.36
N ASN A 223 -8.35 15.95 -16.15
CA ASN A 223 -9.66 16.50 -15.73
C ASN A 223 -10.87 15.83 -16.41
N ASP A 224 -10.62 14.91 -17.35
CA ASP A 224 -11.71 14.15 -18.01
C ASP A 224 -12.24 13.07 -17.06
N ARG A 225 -13.28 13.42 -16.32
CA ARG A 225 -13.94 12.55 -15.34
C ARG A 225 -14.89 11.50 -15.97
N SER A 226 -14.98 11.40 -17.28
CA SER A 226 -15.67 10.28 -17.94
C SER A 226 -14.96 8.95 -17.64
N THR A 227 -13.69 9.00 -17.25
CA THR A 227 -12.87 7.89 -16.76
C THR A 227 -12.40 8.13 -15.33
N LEU A 228 -11.96 7.08 -14.64
CA LEU A 228 -11.37 7.18 -13.31
C LEU A 228 -10.17 8.14 -13.31
N LYS A 229 -10.17 9.10 -12.39
CA LYS A 229 -9.10 10.08 -12.20
C LYS A 229 -8.70 10.18 -10.75
N TYR A 230 -7.39 10.36 -10.53
CA TYR A 230 -6.84 10.73 -9.24
C TYR A 230 -7.38 12.09 -8.80
N TYR A 231 -7.83 12.15 -7.56
CA TYR A 231 -8.37 13.39 -6.98
C TYR A 231 -7.42 13.99 -5.94
N ARG A 232 -7.04 13.20 -4.93
CA ARG A 232 -6.13 13.63 -3.85
C ARG A 232 -5.50 12.42 -3.14
N ASN A 233 -4.47 12.70 -2.36
CA ASN A 233 -3.85 11.75 -1.44
C ASN A 233 -3.87 12.30 0.00
N GLU A 234 -3.78 11.39 0.96
CA GLU A 234 -3.75 11.76 2.38
C GLU A 234 -3.00 10.68 3.18
N ILE A 235 -2.34 11.09 4.27
CA ILE A 235 -1.87 10.20 5.32
C ILE A 235 -2.91 10.23 6.44
N PHE A 236 -3.50 9.09 6.75
CA PHE A 236 -4.47 9.00 7.84
C PHE A 236 -3.79 9.15 9.19
N ARG A 237 -4.23 10.15 9.97
CA ARG A 237 -3.66 10.49 11.27
C ARG A 237 -4.77 10.74 12.28
N ARG A 238 -4.61 10.18 13.49
CA ARG A 238 -5.44 10.51 14.66
C ARG A 238 -4.54 10.61 15.87
N ASP A 239 -4.88 11.47 16.81
CA ASP A 239 -4.05 11.75 18.00
C ASP A 239 -3.74 10.50 18.84
N TYR A 240 -4.64 9.54 18.87
CA TYR A 240 -4.46 8.29 19.61
C TYR A 240 -3.44 7.33 18.96
N MET A 241 -3.12 7.53 17.67
CA MET A 241 -2.13 6.74 16.96
C MET A 241 -0.69 7.09 17.33
N PHE A 242 -0.48 8.12 18.14
CA PHE A 242 0.85 8.61 18.47
C PHE A 242 1.23 8.36 19.93
N GLN A 243 2.52 8.09 20.15
CA GLN A 243 3.11 8.01 21.47
C GLN A 243 3.01 9.37 22.17
N LYS A 244 2.41 9.39 23.36
CA LYS A 244 2.15 10.65 24.09
C LYS A 244 3.29 11.10 24.96
N GLU A 245 4.14 10.16 25.41
CA GLU A 245 5.18 10.41 26.41
C GLU A 245 6.48 9.69 26.08
N GLY A 246 7.55 10.03 26.82
CA GLY A 246 8.85 9.38 26.78
C GLY A 246 9.69 9.74 25.55
N LYS A 247 10.76 8.99 25.32
CA LYS A 247 11.77 9.22 24.27
C LYS A 247 11.15 9.29 22.86
N TYR A 248 10.10 8.55 22.62
CA TYR A 248 9.44 8.45 21.31
C TYR A 248 8.12 9.24 21.23
N LYS A 249 7.95 10.27 22.06
CA LYS A 249 6.79 11.17 21.98
C LYS A 249 6.65 11.74 20.56
N GLY A 250 5.44 11.63 19.99
CA GLY A 250 5.14 12.08 18.64
C GLY A 250 5.43 11.07 17.53
N TYR A 251 6.00 9.92 17.85
CA TYR A 251 6.14 8.80 16.92
C TYR A 251 4.83 8.01 16.80
N PRO A 252 4.53 7.35 15.68
CA PRO A 252 3.46 6.37 15.62
C PRO A 252 3.62 5.32 16.73
N LYS A 253 2.52 5.02 17.41
CA LYS A 253 2.51 4.10 18.56
C LYS A 253 2.48 2.66 18.08
N ARG A 254 3.64 2.03 18.04
CA ARG A 254 3.81 0.62 17.63
C ARG A 254 3.25 -0.36 18.66
N THR A 255 2.97 -1.58 18.21
CA THR A 255 2.49 -2.67 19.08
C THR A 255 3.56 -3.19 20.04
N HIS A 256 4.82 -3.22 19.58
CA HIS A 256 5.97 -3.70 20.35
C HIS A 256 7.19 -2.79 20.18
N ALA A 257 8.01 -2.70 21.21
CA ALA A 257 9.37 -2.14 21.14
C ALA A 257 10.28 -2.88 22.11
N GLY A 258 11.46 -3.33 21.65
CA GLY A 258 12.44 -4.03 22.51
C GLY A 258 11.86 -5.25 23.22
N GLY A 259 10.97 -6.00 22.59
CA GLY A 259 10.28 -7.16 23.18
C GLY A 259 9.13 -6.81 24.15
N VAL A 260 8.89 -5.52 24.41
CA VAL A 260 7.82 -5.05 25.29
C VAL A 260 6.55 -4.79 24.48
N TRP A 261 5.41 -5.29 24.96
CA TRP A 261 4.08 -5.00 24.41
C TRP A 261 3.63 -3.59 24.81
N LEU A 262 3.40 -2.72 23.85
CA LEU A 262 2.98 -1.32 24.05
C LEU A 262 1.48 -1.10 23.78
N ASN A 263 0.79 -2.11 23.29
CA ASN A 263 -0.63 -2.02 22.92
C ASN A 263 -0.91 -0.81 22.01
N GLY A 264 -0.06 -0.62 21.01
CA GLY A 264 -0.22 0.40 19.98
C GLY A 264 -0.94 -0.12 18.76
N TYR A 265 -0.87 0.65 17.70
CA TYR A 265 -1.54 0.37 16.42
C TYR A 265 -0.53 -0.15 15.37
N SER A 266 0.35 0.72 14.93
CA SER A 266 1.44 0.43 13.98
C SER A 266 2.52 1.49 14.14
N ASP A 267 3.74 1.20 13.74
CA ASP A 267 4.81 2.20 13.58
C ASP A 267 4.75 2.90 12.22
N HIS A 268 3.84 2.49 11.35
CA HIS A 268 3.50 3.17 10.11
C HIS A 268 2.08 3.74 10.14
N LEU A 269 1.87 4.84 9.41
CA LEU A 269 0.56 5.46 9.24
C LEU A 269 -0.01 5.07 7.88
N PRO A 270 -1.33 4.79 7.78
CA PRO A 270 -1.97 4.46 6.51
C PRO A 270 -1.92 5.61 5.51
N THR A 271 -1.66 5.28 4.23
CA THR A 271 -1.78 6.18 3.09
C THR A 271 -3.04 5.89 2.30
N ILE A 272 -3.66 6.93 1.76
CA ILE A 272 -4.91 6.86 1.00
C ILE A 272 -4.76 7.70 -0.26
N ILE A 273 -5.27 7.18 -1.38
CA ILE A 273 -5.59 7.99 -2.56
C ILE A 273 -7.09 7.92 -2.83
N TYR A 274 -7.65 9.00 -3.36
CA TYR A 274 -9.03 9.07 -3.80
C TYR A 274 -9.07 9.13 -5.32
N LEU A 275 -9.88 8.28 -5.90
CA LEU A 275 -10.22 8.29 -7.31
C LEU A 275 -11.67 8.78 -7.49
N ILE A 276 -11.91 9.51 -8.57
CA ILE A 276 -13.26 9.99 -8.92
C ILE A 276 -13.58 9.67 -10.37
N LYS A 277 -14.87 9.44 -10.63
CA LYS A 277 -15.45 9.31 -11.96
C LYS A 277 -16.85 9.92 -11.95
N GLU A 278 -17.23 10.61 -13.01
CA GLU A 278 -18.59 11.08 -13.18
C GLU A 278 -19.53 9.91 -13.47
N ILE A 279 -20.65 9.89 -12.76
CA ILE A 279 -21.77 9.02 -13.10
C ILE A 279 -22.61 9.81 -14.08
N LYS A 280 -22.79 9.30 -15.30
CA LYS A 280 -23.79 9.82 -16.22
C LYS A 280 -25.11 9.16 -15.87
N ASP A 281 -26.10 9.98 -15.56
CA ASP A 281 -27.49 9.56 -15.37
C ASP A 281 -28.06 8.92 -16.65
#